data_e1af7714be880fad5978ee32ef76a3a5
#
_entry.id   e1af7714be880fad5978ee32ef76a3a5
#
_cell.length_a   1.000
_cell.length_b   1.000
_cell.length_c   1.000
_cell.angle_alpha   90.00
_cell.angle_beta   90.00
_cell.angle_gamma   90.00
#
_symmetry.space_group_name_H-M   'P 1'
#
loop_
_entity.id
_entity.type
_entity.pdbx_description
1 polymer ?
#
loop_
_entity_poly.entity_id
_entity_poly.type
_entity_poly.pdbx_seq_one_letter_code
_entity_poly.pdbx_strand_id
1 'polypeptide(L)'
;EVHYSWKFIAQTHLMNPADYVPRSKPADDDLLSEYRTGLNDLIDVLSSLDPARSCWTWAGVQDVAWVIRRMAHETAVHAWDAHCAAGNTAEIDAALASDGIDEFVHVMVKSNVREEEGPLSGSVHIHCTDVDGEWLIVPTESSDVVVTREHAKGDCAIRGSASQLLLGLW
;
A
#
# COMPACT_ATOMS: atom_id res chain seq x y z
N GLU A 1 0.45 3.98 15.62
CA GLU A 1 1.81 3.42 15.40
C GLU A 1 2.27 3.68 13.96
N VAL A 2 1.46 3.37 12.95
CA VAL A 2 1.80 3.51 11.51
C VAL A 2 2.30 4.92 11.16
N HIS A 3 1.56 5.98 11.53
CA HIS A 3 1.97 7.37 11.27
C HIS A 3 3.34 7.70 11.90
N TYR A 4 3.58 7.24 13.12
CA TYR A 4 4.86 7.44 13.79
C TYR A 4 6.01 6.75 13.06
N SER A 5 5.82 5.48 12.71
CA SER A 5 6.86 4.68 12.06
C SER A 5 7.30 5.29 10.73
N TRP A 6 6.36 5.63 9.86
CA TRP A 6 6.68 6.23 8.57
C TRP A 6 7.23 7.65 8.68
N LYS A 7 6.72 8.46 9.62
CA LYS A 7 7.31 9.76 9.96
C LYS A 7 8.76 9.60 10.39
N PHE A 8 9.04 8.70 11.32
CA PHE A 8 10.38 8.44 11.82
C PHE A 8 11.33 8.02 10.69
N ILE A 9 10.94 7.04 9.87
CA ILE A 9 11.73 6.53 8.76
C ILE A 9 12.09 7.64 7.78
N ALA A 10 11.12 8.43 7.34
CA ALA A 10 11.33 9.51 6.39
C ALA A 10 12.17 10.66 6.99
N GLN A 11 11.83 11.10 8.21
CA GLN A 11 12.46 12.23 8.87
C GLN A 11 13.93 11.97 9.22
N THR A 12 14.23 10.78 9.73
CA THR A 12 15.59 10.42 10.16
C THR A 12 16.44 9.89 9.01
N HIS A 13 15.89 9.75 7.81
CA HIS A 13 16.60 9.12 6.70
C HIS A 13 17.10 7.72 7.12
N LEU A 14 16.21 6.94 7.73
CA LEU A 14 16.54 5.61 8.20
C LEU A 14 17.02 4.73 7.03
N MET A 15 18.21 4.17 7.14
CA MET A 15 18.78 3.26 6.12
C MET A 15 18.99 1.86 6.65
N ASN A 16 19.03 1.68 7.97
CA ASN A 16 19.16 0.39 8.62
C ASN A 16 17.97 0.17 9.56
N PRO A 17 17.15 -0.88 9.36
CA PRO A 17 16.02 -1.17 10.23
C PRO A 17 16.36 -1.36 11.70
N ALA A 18 17.60 -1.75 12.01
CA ALA A 18 18.06 -1.90 13.39
C ALA A 18 18.13 -0.57 14.17
N ASP A 19 18.16 0.56 13.45
CA ASP A 19 18.20 1.91 14.06
C ASP A 19 16.77 2.46 14.31
N TYR A 20 15.72 1.69 13.96
CA TYR A 20 14.36 2.09 14.22
C TYR A 20 14.06 2.08 15.73
N VAL A 21 13.51 3.19 16.21
CA VAL A 21 13.11 3.33 17.63
C VAL A 21 11.58 3.23 17.71
N PRO A 22 11.03 2.12 18.22
CA PRO A 22 9.60 1.97 18.39
C PRO A 22 9.05 2.92 19.45
N ARG A 23 7.82 3.38 19.25
CA ARG A 23 7.09 4.19 20.22
C ARG A 23 6.20 3.30 21.09
N SER A 24 6.07 3.66 22.36
CA SER A 24 5.08 3.03 23.25
C SER A 24 3.66 3.36 22.79
N LYS A 25 2.74 2.39 22.89
CA LYS A 25 1.32 2.62 22.66
C LYS A 25 0.82 3.69 23.65
N PRO A 26 0.09 4.73 23.19
CA PRO A 26 -0.55 5.68 24.10
C PRO A 26 -1.66 5.00 24.93
N ALA A 27 -2.09 5.64 26.00
CA ALA A 27 -3.26 5.20 26.75
C ALA A 27 -4.53 5.21 25.87
N ASP A 28 -5.48 4.33 26.15
CA ASP A 28 -6.66 4.19 25.30
C ASP A 28 -7.50 5.49 25.23
N ASP A 29 -7.56 6.26 26.33
CA ASP A 29 -8.25 7.54 26.39
C ASP A 29 -7.59 8.63 25.52
N ASP A 30 -6.31 8.48 25.21
CA ASP A 30 -5.52 9.44 24.42
C ASP A 30 -5.46 9.07 22.93
N LEU A 31 -5.95 7.89 22.52
CA LEU A 31 -5.76 7.35 21.16
C LEU A 31 -6.22 8.31 20.06
N LEU A 32 -7.39 8.95 20.20
CA LEU A 32 -7.93 9.87 19.19
C LEU A 32 -7.13 11.17 19.08
N SER A 33 -6.70 11.72 20.22
CA SER A 33 -5.87 12.93 20.23
C SER A 33 -4.50 12.66 19.65
N GLU A 34 -3.89 11.56 20.03
CA GLU A 34 -2.60 11.09 19.52
C GLU A 34 -2.65 10.74 18.02
N TYR A 35 -3.76 10.13 17.57
CA TYR A 35 -3.96 9.88 16.14
C TYR A 35 -3.99 11.18 15.33
N ARG A 36 -4.78 12.19 15.78
CA ARG A 36 -4.88 13.49 15.11
C ARG A 36 -3.55 14.22 15.07
N THR A 37 -2.85 14.26 16.19
CA THR A 37 -1.53 14.89 16.30
C THR A 37 -0.54 14.17 15.39
N GLY A 38 -0.48 12.83 15.46
CA GLY A 38 0.42 12.03 14.65
C GLY A 38 0.17 12.14 13.15
N LEU A 39 -1.09 12.28 12.72
CA LEU A 39 -1.44 12.51 11.32
C LEU A 39 -0.95 13.89 10.84
N ASN A 40 -1.22 14.94 11.58
CA ASN A 40 -0.77 16.29 11.23
C ASN A 40 0.76 16.35 11.17
N ASP A 41 1.45 15.81 12.17
CA ASP A 41 2.90 15.71 12.20
C ASP A 41 3.47 14.94 11.00
N LEU A 42 2.81 13.84 10.60
CA LEU A 42 3.23 13.07 9.42
C LEU A 42 3.10 13.91 8.15
N ILE A 43 1.97 14.58 7.96
CA ILE A 43 1.72 15.45 6.80
C ILE A 43 2.76 16.58 6.73
N ASP A 44 3.00 17.26 7.84
CA ASP A 44 3.95 18.37 7.93
C ASP A 44 5.38 17.92 7.59
N VAL A 45 5.80 16.78 8.16
CA VAL A 45 7.13 16.21 7.89
C VAL A 45 7.27 15.81 6.44
N LEU A 46 6.36 14.98 5.91
CA LEU A 46 6.44 14.50 4.53
C LEU A 46 6.37 15.64 3.51
N SER A 47 5.58 16.68 3.78
CA SER A 47 5.47 17.87 2.92
C SER A 47 6.74 18.73 2.91
N SER A 48 7.56 18.64 3.96
CA SER A 48 8.79 19.41 4.10
C SER A 48 10.04 18.75 3.53
N LEU A 49 9.97 17.45 3.26
CA LEU A 49 11.11 16.65 2.80
C LEU A 49 11.20 16.65 1.27
N ASP A 50 12.43 16.47 0.76
CA ASP A 50 12.65 16.17 -0.65
C ASP A 50 12.04 14.80 -0.99
N PRO A 51 11.08 14.72 -1.93
CA PRO A 51 10.46 13.46 -2.33
C PRO A 51 11.45 12.41 -2.83
N ALA A 52 12.59 12.81 -3.40
CA ALA A 52 13.62 11.91 -3.90
C ALA A 52 14.59 11.42 -2.80
N ARG A 53 14.42 11.88 -1.56
CA ARG A 53 15.27 11.47 -0.45
C ARG A 53 15.06 10.01 -0.11
N SER A 54 16.12 9.20 -0.22
CA SER A 54 16.05 7.77 0.04
C SER A 54 15.82 7.45 1.51
N CYS A 55 15.11 6.36 1.78
CA CYS A 55 14.94 5.78 3.11
C CYS A 55 14.71 4.27 2.99
N TRP A 56 15.01 3.54 4.06
CA TRP A 56 14.70 2.13 4.16
C TRP A 56 13.18 1.92 4.32
N THR A 57 12.67 0.88 3.68
CA THR A 57 11.30 0.39 3.90
C THR A 57 11.32 -1.14 3.93
N TRP A 58 10.21 -1.76 4.32
CA TRP A 58 10.07 -3.22 4.26
C TRP A 58 10.13 -3.75 2.81
N ALA A 59 9.89 -2.90 1.81
CA ALA A 59 10.04 -3.21 0.38
C ALA A 59 11.46 -2.88 -0.16
N GLY A 60 12.45 -2.75 0.73
CA GLY A 60 13.80 -2.33 0.40
C GLY A 60 14.01 -0.82 0.51
N VAL A 61 15.12 -0.31 -0.05
CA VAL A 61 15.39 1.13 -0.10
C VAL A 61 14.48 1.77 -1.15
N GLN A 62 13.67 2.72 -0.69
CA GLN A 62 12.75 3.54 -1.48
C GLN A 62 13.04 5.02 -1.24
N ASP A 63 12.12 5.89 -1.58
CA ASP A 63 12.20 7.32 -1.34
C ASP A 63 10.98 7.86 -0.56
N VAL A 64 11.02 9.14 -0.22
CA VAL A 64 9.92 9.82 0.49
C VAL A 64 8.65 9.86 -0.37
N ALA A 65 8.75 9.96 -1.70
CA ALA A 65 7.59 9.90 -2.58
C ALA A 65 6.87 8.55 -2.46
N TRP A 66 7.61 7.46 -2.36
CA TRP A 66 7.05 6.12 -2.10
C TRP A 66 6.32 6.08 -0.75
N VAL A 67 6.91 6.67 0.31
CA VAL A 67 6.28 6.74 1.64
C VAL A 67 4.98 7.54 1.58
N ILE A 68 4.95 8.67 0.89
CA ILE A 68 3.73 9.48 0.70
C ILE A 68 2.64 8.66 0.02
N ARG A 69 2.98 7.98 -1.08
CA ARG A 69 2.06 7.11 -1.81
C ARG A 69 1.52 5.99 -0.91
N ARG A 70 2.39 5.30 -0.22
CA ARG A 70 2.02 4.22 0.71
C ARG A 70 1.08 4.70 1.82
N MET A 71 1.34 5.88 2.39
CA MET A 71 0.50 6.45 3.44
C MET A 71 -0.89 6.88 2.94
N ALA A 72 -0.99 7.31 1.69
CA ALA A 72 -2.29 7.62 1.08
C ALA A 72 -3.16 6.34 0.96
N HIS A 73 -2.61 5.23 0.46
CA HIS A 73 -3.33 3.96 0.34
C HIS A 73 -3.71 3.38 1.71
N GLU A 74 -2.75 3.29 2.62
CA GLU A 74 -2.93 2.81 3.99
C GLU A 74 -4.06 3.55 4.71
N THR A 75 -4.03 4.88 4.63
CA THR A 75 -5.03 5.72 5.28
C THR A 75 -6.41 5.57 4.63
N ALA A 76 -6.47 5.44 3.31
CA ALA A 76 -7.75 5.26 2.60
C ALA A 76 -8.42 3.92 2.96
N VAL A 77 -7.66 2.82 2.99
CA VAL A 77 -8.18 1.50 3.35
C VAL A 77 -8.64 1.48 4.80
N HIS A 78 -7.84 1.99 5.73
CA HIS A 78 -8.22 2.00 7.15
C HIS A 78 -9.34 3.02 7.48
N ALA A 79 -9.49 4.10 6.69
CA ALA A 79 -10.67 4.95 6.77
C ALA A 79 -11.94 4.19 6.35
N TRP A 80 -11.85 3.37 5.30
CA TRP A 80 -12.94 2.48 4.89
C TRP A 80 -13.29 1.46 5.98
N ASP A 81 -12.29 0.82 6.60
CA ASP A 81 -12.49 -0.09 7.74
C ASP A 81 -13.27 0.58 8.87
N ALA A 82 -12.87 1.81 9.24
CA ALA A 82 -13.53 2.56 10.30
C ALA A 82 -14.98 2.93 9.94
N HIS A 83 -15.27 3.27 8.67
CA HIS A 83 -16.63 3.50 8.19
C HIS A 83 -17.48 2.23 8.29
N CYS A 84 -16.96 1.09 7.85
CA CYS A 84 -17.65 -0.19 7.94
C CYS A 84 -17.93 -0.59 9.39
N ALA A 85 -16.95 -0.41 10.28
CA ALA A 85 -17.13 -0.68 11.71
C ALA A 85 -18.21 0.20 12.36
N ALA A 86 -18.42 1.41 11.83
CA ALA A 86 -19.49 2.31 12.26
C ALA A 86 -20.84 2.03 11.56
N GLY A 87 -20.95 1.00 10.73
CA GLY A 87 -22.16 0.65 9.97
C GLY A 87 -22.46 1.56 8.78
N ASN A 88 -21.47 2.33 8.32
CA ASN A 88 -21.57 3.20 7.16
C ASN A 88 -21.03 2.50 5.90
N THR A 89 -21.51 2.95 4.73
CA THR A 89 -20.90 2.61 3.45
C THR A 89 -19.90 3.70 3.06
N ALA A 90 -18.75 3.30 2.56
CA ALA A 90 -17.75 4.20 2.01
C ALA A 90 -17.15 3.58 0.74
N GLU A 91 -16.68 4.42 -0.14
CA GLU A 91 -15.89 4.02 -1.31
C GLU A 91 -14.58 4.78 -1.28
N ILE A 92 -13.51 4.14 -1.78
CA ILE A 92 -12.24 4.80 -2.00
C ILE A 92 -12.31 5.49 -3.37
N ASP A 93 -11.77 6.71 -3.49
CA ASP A 93 -11.65 7.41 -4.77
C ASP A 93 -11.06 6.48 -5.85
N ALA A 94 -11.68 6.46 -7.03
CA ALA A 94 -11.33 5.49 -8.06
C ALA A 94 -9.87 5.62 -8.56
N ALA A 95 -9.35 6.85 -8.66
CA ALA A 95 -7.97 7.05 -9.08
C ALA A 95 -6.99 6.60 -8.00
N LEU A 96 -7.27 6.92 -6.73
CA LEU A 96 -6.48 6.47 -5.59
C LEU A 96 -6.52 4.94 -5.45
N ALA A 97 -7.69 4.33 -5.65
CA ALA A 97 -7.84 2.88 -5.59
C ALA A 97 -7.09 2.17 -6.72
N SER A 98 -7.13 2.71 -7.95
CA SER A 98 -6.36 2.18 -9.09
C SER A 98 -4.85 2.26 -8.83
N ASP A 99 -4.37 3.37 -8.25
CA ASP A 99 -2.97 3.52 -7.85
C ASP A 99 -2.59 2.54 -6.72
N GLY A 100 -3.51 2.28 -5.77
CA GLY A 100 -3.32 1.28 -4.71
C GLY A 100 -3.27 -0.16 -5.24
N ILE A 101 -4.05 -0.49 -6.26
CA ILE A 101 -3.94 -1.80 -6.95
C ILE A 101 -2.57 -1.92 -7.61
N ASP A 102 -2.11 -0.86 -8.28
CA ASP A 102 -0.79 -0.84 -8.90
C ASP A 102 0.34 -1.08 -7.89
N GLU A 103 0.28 -0.43 -6.73
CA GLU A 103 1.22 -0.69 -5.64
C GLU A 103 1.13 -2.15 -5.17
N PHE A 104 -0.07 -2.66 -4.95
CA PHE A 104 -0.28 -4.02 -4.48
C PHE A 104 0.37 -5.05 -5.41
N VAL A 105 0.10 -4.98 -6.71
CA VAL A 105 0.60 -5.98 -7.68
C VAL A 105 2.10 -5.88 -7.92
N HIS A 106 2.68 -4.67 -7.83
CA HIS A 106 4.12 -4.46 -8.07
C HIS A 106 4.99 -4.65 -6.81
N VAL A 107 4.43 -4.46 -5.63
CA VAL A 107 5.19 -4.50 -4.37
C VAL A 107 4.78 -5.71 -3.53
N MET A 108 3.49 -5.83 -3.18
CA MET A 108 3.05 -6.85 -2.23
C MET A 108 3.01 -8.25 -2.85
N VAL A 109 2.52 -8.39 -4.08
CA VAL A 109 2.50 -9.69 -4.75
C VAL A 109 3.91 -10.23 -4.88
N LYS A 110 4.86 -9.40 -5.36
CA LYS A 110 6.26 -9.80 -5.51
C LYS A 110 6.93 -10.14 -4.18
N SER A 111 6.60 -9.41 -3.12
CA SER A 111 7.19 -9.63 -1.79
C SER A 111 6.61 -10.85 -1.06
N ASN A 112 5.43 -11.32 -1.45
CA ASN A 112 4.71 -12.40 -0.80
C ASN A 112 4.75 -13.74 -1.54
N VAL A 113 5.26 -13.78 -2.76
CA VAL A 113 5.51 -15.05 -3.44
C VAL A 113 6.63 -15.78 -2.71
N ARG A 114 6.30 -16.90 -2.07
CA ARG A 114 7.26 -17.70 -1.28
C ARG A 114 7.74 -18.86 -2.13
N GLU A 115 9.05 -19.05 -2.19
CA GLU A 115 9.67 -20.21 -2.86
C GLU A 115 9.14 -21.55 -2.33
N GLU A 116 8.77 -21.59 -1.05
CA GLU A 116 8.27 -22.79 -0.38
C GLU A 116 6.88 -23.25 -0.86
N GLU A 117 6.08 -22.35 -1.44
CA GLU A 117 4.72 -22.64 -1.92
C GLU A 117 4.73 -23.10 -3.39
N GLY A 118 5.87 -23.05 -4.04
CA GLY A 118 6.03 -23.36 -5.46
C GLY A 118 5.49 -22.26 -6.39
N PRO A 119 5.67 -22.42 -7.70
CA PRO A 119 5.23 -21.42 -8.67
C PRO A 119 3.70 -21.32 -8.71
N LEU A 120 3.18 -20.09 -8.83
CA LEU A 120 1.77 -19.86 -9.09
C LEU A 120 1.33 -20.54 -10.39
N SER A 121 0.16 -21.16 -10.39
CA SER A 121 -0.33 -21.93 -11.53
C SER A 121 -1.33 -21.12 -12.37
N GLY A 122 -0.86 -20.19 -13.18
CA GLY A 122 -1.71 -19.46 -14.11
C GLY A 122 -1.65 -17.96 -13.93
N SER A 123 -2.02 -17.25 -14.99
CA SER A 123 -2.02 -15.81 -15.06
C SER A 123 -3.33 -15.20 -14.58
N VAL A 124 -3.26 -14.02 -13.97
CA VAL A 124 -4.43 -13.28 -13.46
C VAL A 124 -4.51 -11.94 -14.18
N HIS A 125 -5.66 -11.64 -14.77
CA HIS A 125 -5.98 -10.32 -15.32
C HIS A 125 -6.88 -9.56 -14.35
N ILE A 126 -6.47 -8.37 -13.92
CA ILE A 126 -7.27 -7.45 -13.10
C ILE A 126 -7.68 -6.27 -13.97
N HIS A 127 -8.99 -5.90 -13.95
CA HIS A 127 -9.54 -4.85 -14.79
C HIS A 127 -10.50 -3.95 -14.01
N CYS A 128 -10.19 -2.65 -13.91
CA CYS A 128 -11.08 -1.63 -13.38
C CYS A 128 -12.18 -1.29 -14.40
N THR A 129 -13.41 -1.03 -13.92
CA THR A 129 -14.56 -0.70 -14.78
C THR A 129 -14.94 0.77 -14.78
N ASP A 130 -14.38 1.54 -13.87
CA ASP A 130 -14.76 2.93 -13.57
C ASP A 130 -13.60 3.94 -13.74
N VAL A 131 -12.39 3.43 -13.93
CA VAL A 131 -11.18 4.22 -14.14
C VAL A 131 -10.19 3.41 -14.99
N ASP A 132 -9.21 4.06 -15.59
CA ASP A 132 -8.10 3.38 -16.25
C ASP A 132 -7.30 2.55 -15.24
N GLY A 133 -7.22 1.24 -15.48
CA GLY A 133 -6.50 0.31 -14.62
C GLY A 133 -6.67 -1.12 -15.11
N GLU A 134 -5.58 -1.66 -15.64
CA GLU A 134 -5.49 -3.07 -16.07
C GLU A 134 -4.12 -3.61 -15.72
N TRP A 135 -4.07 -4.84 -15.24
CA TRP A 135 -2.84 -5.55 -14.91
C TRP A 135 -2.95 -7.00 -15.29
N LEU A 136 -1.96 -7.49 -16.00
CA LEU A 136 -1.77 -8.91 -16.22
C LEU A 136 -0.60 -9.38 -15.35
N ILE A 137 -0.86 -10.32 -14.46
CA ILE A 137 0.11 -10.93 -13.54
C ILE A 137 0.39 -12.33 -14.09
N VAL A 138 1.63 -12.55 -14.51
CA VAL A 138 2.06 -13.82 -15.09
C VAL A 138 3.13 -14.43 -14.19
N PRO A 139 2.91 -15.64 -13.66
CA PRO A 139 3.94 -16.34 -12.90
C PRO A 139 5.12 -16.73 -13.79
N THR A 140 6.31 -16.76 -13.19
CA THR A 140 7.54 -17.23 -13.83
C THR A 140 7.94 -18.59 -13.28
N GLU A 141 8.87 -19.27 -13.97
CA GLU A 141 9.43 -20.56 -13.52
C GLU A 141 10.22 -20.43 -12.20
N SER A 142 10.68 -19.23 -11.87
CA SER A 142 11.51 -18.93 -10.68
C SER A 142 10.69 -18.50 -9.45
N SER A 143 9.40 -18.83 -9.39
CA SER A 143 8.52 -18.39 -8.29
C SER A 143 8.47 -16.86 -8.11
N ASP A 144 8.61 -16.11 -9.18
CA ASP A 144 8.40 -14.66 -9.27
C ASP A 144 7.21 -14.38 -10.19
N VAL A 145 6.79 -13.14 -10.29
CA VAL A 145 5.73 -12.70 -11.19
C VAL A 145 6.18 -11.53 -12.06
N VAL A 146 5.75 -11.56 -13.32
CA VAL A 146 5.83 -10.41 -14.22
C VAL A 146 4.47 -9.73 -14.24
N VAL A 147 4.46 -8.43 -13.97
CA VAL A 147 3.25 -7.59 -14.02
C VAL A 147 3.39 -6.64 -15.19
N THR A 148 2.39 -6.66 -16.10
CA THR A 148 2.29 -5.71 -17.20
C THR A 148 0.96 -4.96 -17.16
N ARG A 149 0.93 -3.75 -17.72
CA ARG A 149 -0.29 -2.96 -17.89
C ARG A 149 -0.77 -3.11 -19.33
N GLU A 150 -1.47 -4.18 -19.61
CA GLU A 150 -1.98 -4.44 -20.95
C GLU A 150 -3.36 -5.11 -20.89
N HIS A 151 -4.16 -4.85 -21.91
CA HIS A 151 -5.43 -5.56 -22.11
C HIS A 151 -5.14 -6.93 -22.73
N ALA A 152 -4.93 -7.92 -21.88
CA ALA A 152 -4.62 -9.29 -22.30
C ALA A 152 -5.47 -10.31 -21.54
N LYS A 153 -5.70 -11.45 -22.17
CA LYS A 153 -6.46 -12.54 -21.54
C LYS A 153 -5.55 -13.30 -20.57
N GLY A 154 -5.91 -13.30 -19.28
CA GLY A 154 -5.33 -14.23 -18.29
C GLY A 154 -6.07 -15.56 -18.23
N ASP A 155 -5.50 -16.54 -17.53
CA ASP A 155 -6.19 -17.80 -17.19
C ASP A 155 -7.38 -17.56 -16.27
N CYS A 156 -7.26 -16.54 -15.40
CA CYS A 156 -8.34 -16.00 -14.56
C CYS A 156 -8.47 -14.49 -14.79
N ALA A 157 -9.67 -13.94 -14.62
CA ALA A 157 -9.91 -12.51 -14.68
C ALA A 157 -10.75 -12.04 -13.48
N ILE A 158 -10.35 -10.93 -12.89
CA ILE A 158 -11.08 -10.23 -11.82
C ILE A 158 -11.46 -8.86 -12.35
N ARG A 159 -12.75 -8.53 -12.27
CA ARG A 159 -13.29 -7.27 -12.80
C ARG A 159 -14.24 -6.63 -11.79
N GLY A 160 -14.10 -5.32 -11.58
CA GLY A 160 -14.94 -4.54 -10.66
C GLY A 160 -14.60 -3.07 -10.67
N SER A 161 -15.25 -2.26 -9.83
CA SER A 161 -14.77 -0.90 -9.59
C SER A 161 -13.40 -0.93 -8.91
N ALA A 162 -12.59 0.11 -9.12
CA ALA A 162 -11.26 0.19 -8.54
C ALA A 162 -11.31 0.05 -7.00
N SER A 163 -12.30 0.70 -6.35
CA SER A 163 -12.49 0.59 -4.90
C SER A 163 -12.76 -0.87 -4.47
N GLN A 164 -13.66 -1.58 -5.15
CA GLN A 164 -13.98 -2.98 -4.84
C GLN A 164 -12.78 -3.91 -5.05
N LEU A 165 -12.03 -3.69 -6.13
CA LEU A 165 -10.84 -4.49 -6.44
C LEU A 165 -9.74 -4.26 -5.40
N LEU A 166 -9.45 -3.00 -5.06
CA LEU A 166 -8.46 -2.68 -4.03
C LEU A 166 -8.80 -3.33 -2.68
N LEU A 167 -10.06 -3.16 -2.23
CA LEU A 167 -10.53 -3.71 -0.96
C LEU A 167 -10.58 -5.25 -0.95
N GLY A 168 -10.72 -5.88 -2.10
CA GLY A 168 -10.67 -7.33 -2.23
C GLY A 168 -9.25 -7.91 -2.25
N LEU A 169 -8.25 -7.08 -2.55
CA LEU A 169 -6.83 -7.45 -2.56
C LEU A 169 -6.15 -7.24 -1.21
N TRP A 170 -6.68 -6.32 -0.41
CA TRP A 170 -6.16 -5.97 0.93
C TRP A 170 -6.83 -6.80 2.03
#